data_ddf744151edb5f50d782b6ec45649091
#
_entry.id   ddf744151edb5f50d782b6ec45649091
#
_cell.length_a   1.000
_cell.length_b   1.000
_cell.length_c   1.000
_cell.angle_alpha   90.00
_cell.angle_beta   90.00
_cell.angle_gamma   90.00
#
_symmetry.space_group_name_H-M   'P 1'
#
loop_
_entity.id
_entity.type
_entity.pdbx_description
1 polymer ?
#
loop_
_entity_poly.entity_id
_entity_poly.type
_entity_poly.pdbx_seq_one_letter_code
_entity_poly.pdbx_strand_id
1 'polypeptide(L)'
;MRKLFILLFAVITFHSASAQIKNIDSILAVRKMQRDSTLRAAIHADSVRIEKEFSDKEKMDRMEAKVIYPLFKAGDASGIIPVAEITEAPDPNIDYKILFEITGNNPDSIIREINYGLAEISRVINLHIAAGVPAKRIIPVIVAHAGVLHALKSNEAFQKKYKIDNPNIKIIDDLKKFGAKFIVCGQAMAFLDVKKEELLPDMKVSLTAQTVLTHYQLKGYILKQVW
;
A
#
# COMPACT_ATOMS: atom_id res chain seq x y z
N MET A 1 84.08 -22.13 29.52
CA MET A 1 82.64 -22.38 29.81
C MET A 1 81.75 -21.19 29.52
N ARG A 2 82.14 -19.94 29.62
CA ARG A 2 81.25 -18.77 29.33
C ARG A 2 80.86 -18.59 27.89
N LYS A 3 81.70 -18.97 26.93
CA LYS A 3 81.34 -18.83 25.45
C LYS A 3 80.36 -19.87 24.93
N LEU A 4 80.27 -21.03 25.56
CA LEU A 4 79.36 -22.10 25.16
C LEU A 4 77.94 -21.80 25.62
N PHE A 5 77.75 -21.12 26.75
CA PHE A 5 76.46 -20.72 27.28
C PHE A 5 75.80 -19.59 26.43
N ILE A 6 76.61 -18.66 25.86
CA ILE A 6 76.09 -17.58 25.02
C ILE A 6 75.59 -18.09 23.68
N LEU A 7 76.25 -19.09 23.11
CA LEU A 7 75.81 -19.71 21.83
C LEU A 7 74.48 -20.51 21.97
N LEU A 8 74.36 -21.23 23.13
CA LEU A 8 73.16 -21.98 23.42
C LEU A 8 71.91 -21.06 23.60
N PHE A 9 72.10 -19.93 24.29
CA PHE A 9 71.06 -18.94 24.54
C PHE A 9 70.63 -18.23 23.24
N ALA A 10 71.54 -17.91 22.33
CA ALA A 10 71.28 -17.30 21.03
C ALA A 10 70.55 -18.27 20.13
N VAL A 11 70.82 -19.56 20.14
CA VAL A 11 70.09 -20.57 19.33
C VAL A 11 68.69 -20.80 19.86
N ILE A 12 68.47 -20.82 21.17
CA ILE A 12 67.13 -20.99 21.74
C ILE A 12 66.24 -19.76 21.48
N THR A 13 66.81 -18.53 21.58
CA THR A 13 66.03 -17.31 21.23
C THR A 13 65.69 -17.21 19.76
N PHE A 14 66.58 -17.66 18.87
CA PHE A 14 66.33 -17.67 17.43
C PHE A 14 65.27 -18.71 17.05
N HIS A 15 65.22 -19.87 17.65
CA HIS A 15 64.20 -20.89 17.44
C HIS A 15 62.85 -20.46 17.98
N SER A 16 62.77 -19.78 19.12
CA SER A 16 61.54 -19.28 19.69
C SER A 16 60.97 -18.12 18.83
N ALA A 17 61.79 -17.21 18.35
CA ALA A 17 61.38 -16.13 17.45
C ALA A 17 60.87 -16.66 16.10
N SER A 18 61.56 -17.66 15.53
CA SER A 18 61.12 -18.32 14.27
C SER A 18 59.82 -19.07 14.43
N ALA A 19 59.59 -19.75 15.58
CA ALA A 19 58.32 -20.42 15.86
C ALA A 19 57.17 -19.41 16.09
N GLN A 20 57.47 -18.26 16.70
CA GLN A 20 56.49 -17.20 16.94
C GLN A 20 56.10 -16.51 15.65
N ILE A 21 57.04 -16.27 14.69
CA ILE A 21 56.77 -15.73 13.37
C ILE A 21 55.88 -16.70 12.57
N LYS A 22 56.19 -17.99 12.52
CA LYS A 22 55.38 -19.01 11.87
C LYS A 22 53.93 -19.09 12.43
N ASN A 23 53.77 -18.87 13.73
CA ASN A 23 52.45 -18.82 14.35
C ASN A 23 51.66 -17.56 13.93
N ILE A 24 52.29 -16.40 13.81
CA ILE A 24 51.68 -15.16 13.32
C ILE A 24 51.24 -15.30 11.86
N ASP A 25 52.06 -15.86 10.99
CA ASP A 25 51.73 -16.08 9.59
C ASP A 25 50.54 -17.04 9.43
N SER A 26 50.47 -18.08 10.22
CA SER A 26 49.33 -19.01 10.21
C SER A 26 48.03 -18.33 10.70
N ILE A 27 48.12 -17.49 11.74
CA ILE A 27 46.96 -16.72 12.22
C ILE A 27 46.47 -15.74 11.15
N LEU A 28 47.37 -15.04 10.48
CA LEU A 28 47.04 -14.09 9.40
C LEU A 28 46.40 -14.81 8.22
N ALA A 29 46.90 -15.99 7.83
CA ALA A 29 46.34 -16.81 6.78
C ALA A 29 44.90 -17.24 7.11
N VAL A 30 44.65 -17.71 8.33
CA VAL A 30 43.31 -18.10 8.80
C VAL A 30 42.33 -16.90 8.77
N ARG A 31 42.79 -15.74 9.29
CA ARG A 31 41.98 -14.51 9.28
C ARG A 31 41.66 -14.06 7.86
N LYS A 32 42.60 -14.14 6.92
CA LYS A 32 42.38 -13.85 5.50
C LYS A 32 41.35 -14.77 4.91
N MET A 33 41.45 -16.08 5.12
CA MET A 33 40.48 -17.07 4.65
C MET A 33 39.08 -16.80 5.21
N GLN A 34 38.96 -16.50 6.49
CA GLN A 34 37.69 -16.17 7.12
C GLN A 34 37.08 -14.92 6.51
N ARG A 35 37.88 -13.87 6.32
CA ARG A 35 37.42 -12.62 5.69
C ARG A 35 36.96 -12.84 4.26
N ASP A 36 37.71 -13.60 3.47
CA ASP A 36 37.38 -13.89 2.07
C ASP A 36 36.12 -14.76 1.97
N SER A 37 35.95 -15.71 2.88
CA SER A 37 34.72 -16.53 2.98
C SER A 37 33.50 -15.66 3.35
N THR A 38 33.63 -14.78 4.34
CA THR A 38 32.55 -13.88 4.74
C THR A 38 32.16 -12.94 3.60
N LEU A 39 33.17 -12.39 2.91
CA LEU A 39 32.93 -11.49 1.77
C LEU A 39 32.21 -12.22 0.62
N ARG A 40 32.62 -13.45 0.28
CA ARG A 40 31.96 -14.26 -0.74
C ARG A 40 30.51 -14.57 -0.38
N ALA A 41 30.26 -14.91 0.89
CA ALA A 41 28.91 -15.15 1.38
C ALA A 41 28.02 -13.88 1.28
N ALA A 42 28.56 -12.72 1.63
CA ALA A 42 27.86 -11.44 1.51
C ALA A 42 27.55 -11.08 0.04
N ILE A 43 28.52 -11.23 -0.86
CA ILE A 43 28.32 -10.99 -2.30
C ILE A 43 27.25 -11.95 -2.87
N HIS A 44 27.29 -13.21 -2.48
CA HIS A 44 26.29 -14.18 -2.93
C HIS A 44 24.89 -13.83 -2.42
N ALA A 45 24.76 -13.45 -1.14
CA ALA A 45 23.48 -13.03 -0.57
C ALA A 45 22.93 -11.78 -1.26
N ASP A 46 23.78 -10.79 -1.55
CA ASP A 46 23.39 -9.59 -2.28
C ASP A 46 22.98 -9.91 -3.72
N SER A 47 23.70 -10.81 -4.42
CA SER A 47 23.33 -11.23 -5.78
C SER A 47 21.96 -11.89 -5.81
N VAL A 48 21.67 -12.80 -4.88
CA VAL A 48 20.35 -13.47 -4.76
C VAL A 48 19.25 -12.46 -4.48
N ARG A 49 19.51 -11.46 -3.61
CA ARG A 49 18.54 -10.40 -3.33
C ARG A 49 18.25 -9.56 -4.55
N ILE A 50 19.28 -9.12 -5.28
CA ILE A 50 19.15 -8.30 -6.49
C ILE A 50 18.41 -9.07 -7.59
N GLU A 51 18.75 -10.33 -7.81
CA GLU A 51 18.05 -11.19 -8.79
C GLU A 51 16.56 -11.33 -8.46
N LYS A 52 16.24 -11.50 -7.17
CA LYS A 52 14.84 -11.56 -6.71
C LYS A 52 14.12 -10.24 -6.93
N GLU A 53 14.71 -9.10 -6.53
CA GLU A 53 14.14 -7.77 -6.74
C GLU A 53 13.89 -7.50 -8.23
N PHE A 54 14.81 -7.89 -9.11
CA PHE A 54 14.67 -7.74 -10.55
C PHE A 54 13.54 -8.60 -11.10
N SER A 55 13.47 -9.88 -10.69
CA SER A 55 12.40 -10.80 -11.07
C SER A 55 11.03 -10.34 -10.59
N ASP A 56 10.95 -9.84 -9.34
CA ASP A 56 9.70 -9.31 -8.77
C ASP A 56 9.26 -8.04 -9.54
N LYS A 57 10.20 -7.17 -9.90
CA LYS A 57 9.92 -5.97 -10.71
C LYS A 57 9.39 -6.36 -12.10
N GLU A 58 10.06 -7.26 -12.81
CA GLU A 58 9.57 -7.73 -14.12
C GLU A 58 8.18 -8.36 -14.04
N LYS A 59 7.89 -9.07 -12.96
CA LYS A 59 6.56 -9.62 -12.71
C LYS A 59 5.53 -8.53 -12.51
N MET A 60 5.86 -7.49 -11.73
CA MET A 60 4.98 -6.33 -11.53
C MET A 60 4.74 -5.60 -12.85
N ASP A 61 5.78 -5.29 -13.61
CA ASP A 61 5.68 -4.61 -14.91
C ASP A 61 4.76 -5.40 -15.88
N ARG A 62 4.89 -6.74 -15.91
CA ARG A 62 4.01 -7.61 -16.71
C ARG A 62 2.57 -7.61 -16.20
N MET A 63 2.34 -7.47 -14.90
CA MET A 63 0.99 -7.37 -14.34
C MET A 63 0.37 -6.01 -14.63
N GLU A 64 1.11 -4.92 -14.46
CA GLU A 64 0.67 -3.57 -14.75
C GLU A 64 0.25 -3.41 -16.20
N ALA A 65 0.99 -4.00 -17.14
CA ALA A 65 0.66 -3.99 -18.56
C ALA A 65 -0.69 -4.67 -18.90
N LYS A 66 -1.25 -5.49 -17.99
CA LYS A 66 -2.54 -6.16 -18.14
C LYS A 66 -3.69 -5.43 -17.44
N VAL A 67 -3.38 -4.40 -16.66
CA VAL A 67 -4.39 -3.68 -15.88
C VAL A 67 -5.31 -2.90 -16.80
N ILE A 68 -6.61 -3.05 -16.58
CA ILE A 68 -7.66 -2.30 -17.26
C ILE A 68 -8.52 -1.53 -16.24
N TYR A 69 -9.22 -0.53 -16.73
CA TYR A 69 -10.14 0.31 -15.97
C TYR A 69 -11.50 0.31 -16.69
N PRO A 70 -12.38 -0.67 -16.43
CA PRO A 70 -13.65 -0.81 -17.17
C PRO A 70 -14.58 0.41 -17.13
N LEU A 71 -14.53 1.17 -16.03
CA LEU A 71 -15.35 2.38 -15.88
C LEU A 71 -14.57 3.53 -15.20
N PHE A 72 -13.96 3.28 -14.05
CA PHE A 72 -13.29 4.31 -13.25
C PHE A 72 -11.77 4.14 -13.26
N LYS A 73 -11.04 5.23 -13.51
CA LYS A 73 -9.61 5.31 -13.27
C LYS A 73 -9.35 6.27 -12.10
N ALA A 74 -9.23 5.70 -10.91
CA ALA A 74 -9.00 6.39 -9.64
C ALA A 74 -7.62 6.03 -9.07
N GLY A 75 -6.56 6.37 -9.80
CA GLY A 75 -5.20 5.89 -9.53
C GLY A 75 -5.04 4.41 -9.88
N ASP A 76 -3.82 3.89 -9.72
CA ASP A 76 -3.47 2.52 -10.13
C ASP A 76 -4.22 1.46 -9.31
N ALA A 77 -4.49 1.75 -8.04
CA ALA A 77 -5.23 0.88 -7.13
C ALA A 77 -6.68 0.57 -7.59
N SER A 78 -7.26 1.37 -8.49
CA SER A 78 -8.61 1.13 -9.03
C SER A 78 -8.63 0.19 -10.23
N GLY A 79 -7.47 -0.20 -10.76
CA GLY A 79 -7.33 -1.11 -11.88
C GLY A 79 -7.68 -2.56 -11.51
N ILE A 80 -7.99 -3.34 -12.52
CA ILE A 80 -8.26 -4.78 -12.42
C ILE A 80 -7.47 -5.53 -13.49
N ILE A 81 -7.19 -6.80 -13.23
CA ILE A 81 -6.59 -7.70 -14.22
C ILE A 81 -7.70 -8.59 -14.80
N PRO A 82 -7.90 -8.60 -16.13
CA PRO A 82 -8.90 -9.47 -16.76
C PRO A 82 -8.60 -10.95 -16.50
N VAL A 83 -9.64 -11.75 -16.29
CA VAL A 83 -9.58 -13.21 -16.21
C VAL A 83 -10.25 -13.77 -17.47
N ALA A 84 -9.50 -14.58 -18.22
CA ALA A 84 -9.98 -15.10 -19.51
C ALA A 84 -11.10 -16.15 -19.36
N GLU A 85 -11.03 -16.99 -18.32
CA GLU A 85 -11.99 -18.08 -18.12
C GLU A 85 -12.70 -17.87 -16.77
N ILE A 86 -13.93 -17.39 -16.83
CA ILE A 86 -14.80 -17.22 -15.66
C ILE A 86 -15.84 -18.35 -15.70
N THR A 87 -15.81 -19.24 -14.73
CA THR A 87 -16.73 -20.38 -14.62
C THR A 87 -17.90 -20.12 -13.67
N GLU A 88 -17.79 -19.07 -12.84
CA GLU A 88 -18.85 -18.59 -11.94
C GLU A 88 -19.04 -17.10 -12.15
N ALA A 89 -20.11 -16.72 -12.81
CA ALA A 89 -20.43 -15.32 -13.09
C ALA A 89 -21.58 -14.82 -12.22
N PRO A 90 -21.58 -13.56 -11.80
CA PRO A 90 -22.71 -12.96 -11.09
C PRO A 90 -23.94 -12.84 -12.00
N ASP A 91 -25.15 -12.97 -11.44
CA ASP A 91 -26.40 -12.80 -12.21
C ASP A 91 -26.55 -11.33 -12.66
N PRO A 92 -26.57 -11.04 -13.98
CA PRO A 92 -26.69 -9.68 -14.49
C PRO A 92 -28.10 -9.05 -14.31
N ASN A 93 -29.09 -9.82 -13.85
CA ASN A 93 -30.49 -9.38 -13.77
C ASN A 93 -30.90 -8.87 -12.38
N ILE A 94 -30.08 -9.07 -11.36
CA ILE A 94 -30.36 -8.56 -10.01
C ILE A 94 -29.73 -7.20 -9.76
N ASP A 95 -30.26 -6.45 -8.79
CA ASP A 95 -29.70 -5.18 -8.36
C ASP A 95 -28.64 -5.39 -7.30
N TYR A 96 -27.44 -4.91 -7.59
CA TYR A 96 -26.26 -4.95 -6.69
C TYR A 96 -26.27 -3.73 -5.78
N LYS A 97 -27.01 -3.81 -4.68
CA LYS A 97 -27.09 -2.77 -3.65
C LYS A 97 -25.84 -2.84 -2.76
N ILE A 98 -24.87 -1.99 -3.00
CA ILE A 98 -23.58 -2.01 -2.31
C ILE A 98 -23.49 -0.81 -1.39
N LEU A 99 -23.28 -1.08 -0.10
CA LEU A 99 -23.04 -0.08 0.95
C LEU A 99 -21.55 -0.07 1.28
N PHE A 100 -20.87 1.00 0.91
CA PHE A 100 -19.47 1.20 1.25
C PHE A 100 -19.36 2.00 2.54
N GLU A 101 -18.63 1.49 3.52
CA GLU A 101 -18.18 2.22 4.69
C GLU A 101 -16.72 2.61 4.48
N ILE A 102 -16.44 3.93 4.46
CA ILE A 102 -15.11 4.45 4.22
C ILE A 102 -14.64 5.31 5.39
N THR A 103 -13.44 5.06 5.92
CA THR A 103 -12.93 5.69 7.14
C THR A 103 -11.54 6.30 7.01
N GLY A 104 -10.66 5.68 6.23
CA GLY A 104 -9.26 6.02 6.15
C GLY A 104 -8.99 7.32 5.38
N ASN A 105 -8.10 8.17 5.91
CA ASN A 105 -7.48 9.23 5.13
C ASN A 105 -6.10 8.76 4.65
N ASN A 106 -5.64 9.27 3.50
CA ASN A 106 -4.27 9.05 3.09
C ASN A 106 -3.30 9.67 4.11
N PRO A 107 -2.16 9.02 4.40
CA PRO A 107 -1.06 9.67 5.10
C PRO A 107 -0.59 10.94 4.38
N ASP A 108 -0.05 11.91 5.12
CA ASP A 108 0.40 13.18 4.53
C ASP A 108 1.48 13.00 3.45
N SER A 109 2.27 11.92 3.51
CA SER A 109 3.29 11.58 2.52
C SER A 109 2.74 11.31 1.11
N ILE A 110 1.48 10.86 1.02
CA ILE A 110 0.78 10.54 -0.23
C ILE A 110 -0.53 11.29 -0.39
N ILE A 111 -0.68 12.42 0.29
CA ILE A 111 -1.91 13.24 0.27
C ILE A 111 -2.22 13.82 -1.12
N ARG A 112 -1.26 13.79 -2.04
CA ARG A 112 -1.42 14.19 -3.46
C ARG A 112 -2.09 13.12 -4.31
N GLU A 113 -2.19 11.91 -3.79
CA GLU A 113 -2.83 10.80 -4.47
C GLU A 113 -4.32 10.72 -4.13
N ILE A 114 -5.07 10.07 -4.99
CA ILE A 114 -6.47 9.76 -4.72
C ILE A 114 -6.55 8.91 -3.44
N ASN A 115 -7.52 9.20 -2.60
CA ASN A 115 -7.75 8.45 -1.36
C ASN A 115 -7.95 6.96 -1.67
N TYR A 116 -7.22 6.11 -0.94
CA TYR A 116 -7.24 4.66 -1.16
C TYR A 116 -8.64 4.05 -1.08
N GLY A 117 -9.47 4.53 -0.17
CA GLY A 117 -10.84 4.07 -0.06
C GLY A 117 -11.68 4.43 -1.29
N LEU A 118 -11.51 5.61 -1.85
CA LEU A 118 -12.20 6.01 -3.09
C LEU A 118 -11.70 5.20 -4.29
N ALA A 119 -10.39 4.93 -4.35
CA ALA A 119 -9.81 4.05 -5.36
C ALA A 119 -10.35 2.61 -5.24
N GLU A 120 -10.46 2.07 -4.03
CA GLU A 120 -11.02 0.74 -3.78
C GLU A 120 -12.51 0.64 -4.11
N ILE A 121 -13.31 1.65 -3.78
CA ILE A 121 -14.72 1.72 -4.20
C ILE A 121 -14.81 1.64 -5.74
N SER A 122 -13.97 2.41 -6.42
CA SER A 122 -13.88 2.41 -7.88
C SER A 122 -13.47 1.05 -8.43
N ARG A 123 -12.49 0.37 -7.79
CA ARG A 123 -12.05 -0.98 -8.14
C ARG A 123 -13.17 -2.01 -7.97
N VAL A 124 -13.90 -1.95 -6.86
CA VAL A 124 -15.03 -2.87 -6.62
C VAL A 124 -16.09 -2.71 -7.69
N ILE A 125 -16.43 -1.49 -8.10
CA ILE A 125 -17.38 -1.25 -9.20
C ILE A 125 -16.82 -1.77 -10.52
N ASN A 126 -15.55 -1.50 -10.83
CA ASN A 126 -14.87 -2.01 -12.01
C ASN A 126 -14.90 -3.55 -12.09
N LEU A 127 -14.68 -4.23 -10.96
CA LEU A 127 -14.76 -5.69 -10.86
C LEU A 127 -16.16 -6.23 -11.20
N HIS A 128 -17.22 -5.59 -10.68
CA HIS A 128 -18.60 -5.99 -11.00
C HIS A 128 -18.89 -5.83 -12.49
N ILE A 129 -18.48 -4.71 -13.09
CA ILE A 129 -18.65 -4.47 -14.52
C ILE A 129 -17.87 -5.49 -15.35
N ALA A 130 -16.60 -5.74 -15.00
CA ALA A 130 -15.78 -6.73 -15.68
C ALA A 130 -16.35 -8.17 -15.56
N ALA A 131 -17.04 -8.45 -14.47
CA ALA A 131 -17.72 -9.74 -14.26
C ALA A 131 -19.07 -9.83 -15.01
N GLY A 132 -19.48 -8.81 -15.75
CA GLY A 132 -20.70 -8.82 -16.56
C GLY A 132 -21.93 -8.18 -15.92
N VAL A 133 -21.80 -7.56 -14.73
CA VAL A 133 -22.90 -6.82 -14.11
C VAL A 133 -23.13 -5.51 -14.86
N PRO A 134 -24.33 -5.26 -15.40
CA PRO A 134 -24.64 -4.00 -16.06
C PRO A 134 -24.51 -2.80 -15.11
N ALA A 135 -23.88 -1.72 -15.56
CA ALA A 135 -23.64 -0.52 -14.75
C ALA A 135 -24.91 0.01 -14.06
N LYS A 136 -26.04 -0.01 -14.73
CA LYS A 136 -27.36 0.41 -14.22
C LYS A 136 -27.91 -0.44 -13.07
N ARG A 137 -27.35 -1.64 -12.85
CA ARG A 137 -27.72 -2.56 -11.78
C ARG A 137 -26.88 -2.39 -10.53
N ILE A 138 -25.81 -1.60 -10.59
CA ILE A 138 -24.95 -1.32 -9.43
C ILE A 138 -25.47 -0.06 -8.75
N ILE A 139 -25.90 -0.19 -7.49
CA ILE A 139 -26.51 0.88 -6.69
C ILE A 139 -25.64 1.16 -5.47
N PRO A 140 -24.62 2.03 -5.62
CA PRO A 140 -23.67 2.30 -4.54
C PRO A 140 -24.19 3.37 -3.58
N VAL A 141 -24.01 3.12 -2.29
CA VAL A 141 -24.14 4.11 -1.22
C VAL A 141 -22.82 4.15 -0.45
N ILE A 142 -22.28 5.33 -0.24
CA ILE A 142 -20.99 5.56 0.40
C ILE A 142 -21.23 6.30 1.70
N VAL A 143 -20.91 5.67 2.83
CA VAL A 143 -20.98 6.24 4.17
C VAL A 143 -19.58 6.58 4.63
N ALA A 144 -19.31 7.87 4.79
CA ALA A 144 -17.99 8.40 5.14
C ALA A 144 -17.96 8.88 6.59
N HIS A 145 -16.98 8.41 7.37
CA HIS A 145 -16.72 8.91 8.72
C HIS A 145 -15.24 8.82 9.09
N ALA A 146 -14.86 9.36 10.25
CA ALA A 146 -13.48 9.49 10.67
C ALA A 146 -12.60 10.29 9.69
N GLY A 147 -11.35 9.89 9.49
CA GLY A 147 -10.35 10.67 8.75
C GLY A 147 -10.66 10.94 7.28
N VAL A 148 -11.46 10.11 6.63
CA VAL A 148 -11.81 10.28 5.21
C VAL A 148 -12.56 11.58 4.92
N LEU A 149 -13.15 12.23 5.93
CA LEU A 149 -13.83 13.51 5.75
C LEU A 149 -12.89 14.56 5.13
N HIS A 150 -11.58 14.46 5.33
CA HIS A 150 -10.62 15.33 4.69
C HIS A 150 -10.57 15.17 3.17
N ALA A 151 -10.74 13.94 2.65
CA ALA A 151 -10.80 13.70 1.20
C ALA A 151 -12.08 14.24 0.54
N LEU A 152 -13.13 14.49 1.32
CA LEU A 152 -14.42 14.99 0.85
C LEU A 152 -14.55 16.53 0.89
N LYS A 153 -13.47 17.24 1.25
CA LYS A 153 -13.48 18.72 1.33
C LYS A 153 -13.39 19.36 -0.06
N SER A 154 -13.96 20.55 -0.18
CA SER A 154 -13.76 21.41 -1.34
C SER A 154 -12.28 21.76 -1.54
N ASN A 155 -11.90 22.21 -2.75
CA ASN A 155 -10.54 22.69 -3.00
C ASN A 155 -10.11 23.76 -2.00
N GLU A 156 -10.98 24.73 -1.76
CA GLU A 156 -10.69 25.83 -0.84
C GLU A 156 -10.35 25.31 0.57
N ALA A 157 -11.18 24.42 1.12
CA ALA A 157 -10.98 23.86 2.44
C ALA A 157 -9.77 22.91 2.49
N PHE A 158 -9.51 22.16 1.42
CA PHE A 158 -8.36 21.26 1.33
C PHE A 158 -7.04 22.05 1.26
N GLN A 159 -6.99 23.11 0.44
CA GLN A 159 -5.83 24.00 0.30
C GLN A 159 -5.47 24.72 1.61
N LYS A 160 -6.45 25.07 2.45
CA LYS A 160 -6.17 25.65 3.77
C LYS A 160 -5.24 24.76 4.61
N LYS A 161 -5.43 23.44 4.55
CA LYS A 161 -4.66 22.46 5.30
C LYS A 161 -3.40 21.98 4.56
N TYR A 162 -3.56 21.55 3.31
CA TYR A 162 -2.53 20.79 2.57
C TYR A 162 -1.77 21.64 1.53
N LYS A 163 -2.19 22.86 1.24
CA LYS A 163 -1.58 23.79 0.26
C LYS A 163 -1.55 23.25 -1.18
N ILE A 164 -2.46 22.35 -1.50
CA ILE A 164 -2.66 21.75 -2.83
C ILE A 164 -4.16 21.62 -3.09
N ASP A 165 -4.53 21.42 -4.36
CA ASP A 165 -5.89 21.03 -4.74
C ASP A 165 -6.25 19.64 -4.22
N ASN A 166 -7.54 19.42 -3.95
CA ASN A 166 -8.02 18.11 -3.52
C ASN A 166 -8.00 17.13 -4.71
N PRO A 167 -7.13 16.11 -4.71
CA PRO A 167 -7.01 15.17 -5.81
C PRO A 167 -8.23 14.27 -5.99
N ASN A 168 -9.14 14.27 -5.00
CA ASN A 168 -10.29 13.36 -4.96
C ASN A 168 -11.52 13.90 -5.71
N ILE A 169 -11.56 15.19 -6.06
CA ILE A 169 -12.76 15.82 -6.59
C ILE A 169 -13.26 15.09 -7.84
N LYS A 170 -12.36 14.83 -8.77
CA LYS A 170 -12.74 14.18 -10.04
C LYS A 170 -13.42 12.84 -9.83
N ILE A 171 -12.83 11.96 -9.00
CA ILE A 171 -13.40 10.64 -8.78
C ILE A 171 -14.70 10.69 -7.98
N ILE A 172 -14.83 11.62 -7.04
CA ILE A 172 -16.09 11.83 -6.31
C ILE A 172 -17.19 12.27 -7.26
N ASP A 173 -16.91 13.19 -8.18
CA ASP A 173 -17.87 13.63 -9.17
C ASP A 173 -18.25 12.51 -10.16
N ASP A 174 -17.27 11.70 -10.60
CA ASP A 174 -17.53 10.56 -11.46
C ASP A 174 -18.42 9.51 -10.75
N LEU A 175 -18.15 9.21 -9.49
CA LEU A 175 -19.00 8.33 -8.68
C LEU A 175 -20.39 8.90 -8.46
N LYS A 176 -20.55 10.22 -8.22
CA LYS A 176 -21.85 10.89 -8.11
C LYS A 176 -22.63 10.80 -9.42
N LYS A 177 -21.99 11.07 -10.57
CA LYS A 177 -22.61 10.94 -11.91
C LYS A 177 -23.01 9.50 -12.20
N PHE A 178 -22.31 8.53 -11.70
CA PHE A 178 -22.68 7.10 -11.77
C PHE A 178 -23.89 6.75 -10.92
N GLY A 179 -24.28 7.60 -9.98
CA GLY A 179 -25.42 7.40 -9.08
C GLY A 179 -25.04 7.07 -7.64
N ALA A 180 -23.77 7.16 -7.28
CA ALA A 180 -23.36 6.96 -5.90
C ALA A 180 -23.89 8.06 -4.97
N LYS A 181 -24.49 7.66 -3.87
CA LYS A 181 -24.95 8.55 -2.82
C LYS A 181 -23.90 8.66 -1.73
N PHE A 182 -23.40 9.86 -1.49
CA PHE A 182 -22.47 10.13 -0.39
C PHE A 182 -23.21 10.60 0.85
N ILE A 183 -22.94 9.97 1.99
CA ILE A 183 -23.50 10.28 3.31
C ILE A 183 -22.36 10.44 4.31
N VAL A 184 -22.28 11.58 4.92
CA VAL A 184 -21.22 11.94 5.89
C VAL A 184 -21.77 11.83 7.31
N CYS A 185 -20.96 11.29 8.21
CA CYS A 185 -21.28 11.17 9.62
C CYS A 185 -21.18 12.51 10.34
N GLY A 186 -22.29 13.04 10.85
CA GLY A 186 -22.33 14.30 11.61
C GLY A 186 -21.55 14.23 12.92
N GLN A 187 -21.50 13.07 13.61
CA GLN A 187 -20.67 12.90 14.80
C GLN A 187 -19.18 13.05 14.45
N ALA A 188 -18.74 12.47 13.33
CA ALA A 188 -17.35 12.62 12.87
C ALA A 188 -17.05 14.07 12.45
N MET A 189 -18.00 14.75 11.82
CA MET A 189 -17.86 16.18 11.48
C MET A 189 -17.68 17.03 12.76
N ALA A 190 -18.53 16.81 13.76
CA ALA A 190 -18.45 17.53 15.02
C ALA A 190 -17.13 17.25 15.76
N PHE A 191 -16.69 16.01 15.80
CA PHE A 191 -15.45 15.59 16.46
C PHE A 191 -14.20 16.16 15.78
N LEU A 192 -14.21 16.27 14.44
CA LEU A 192 -13.09 16.75 13.64
C LEU A 192 -13.18 18.25 13.31
N ASP A 193 -14.18 18.97 13.86
CA ASP A 193 -14.51 20.37 13.56
C ASP A 193 -14.60 20.64 12.04
N VAL A 194 -15.25 19.73 11.31
CA VAL A 194 -15.51 19.88 9.87
C VAL A 194 -16.88 20.47 9.67
N LYS A 195 -16.95 21.64 9.04
CA LYS A 195 -18.21 22.31 8.72
C LYS A 195 -18.78 21.80 7.40
N LYS A 196 -20.11 21.83 7.27
CA LYS A 196 -20.80 21.39 6.05
C LYS A 196 -20.36 22.17 4.81
N GLU A 197 -20.09 23.46 4.97
CA GLU A 197 -19.65 24.39 3.92
C GLU A 197 -18.23 24.06 3.41
N GLU A 198 -17.45 23.31 4.19
CA GLU A 198 -16.12 22.84 3.77
C GLU A 198 -16.18 21.58 2.89
N LEU A 199 -17.30 20.88 2.89
CA LEU A 199 -17.48 19.67 2.09
C LEU A 199 -17.84 20.01 0.63
N LEU A 200 -17.57 19.04 -0.25
CA LEU A 200 -18.08 19.10 -1.63
C LEU A 200 -19.61 19.18 -1.67
N PRO A 201 -20.18 19.80 -2.71
CA PRO A 201 -21.63 19.92 -2.87
C PRO A 201 -22.35 18.56 -2.83
N ASP A 202 -23.63 18.58 -2.46
CA ASP A 202 -24.56 17.42 -2.46
C ASP A 202 -24.19 16.28 -1.49
N MET A 203 -23.20 16.46 -0.63
CA MET A 203 -22.97 15.54 0.47
C MET A 203 -24.16 15.56 1.43
N LYS A 204 -24.74 14.40 1.71
CA LYS A 204 -25.79 14.25 2.72
C LYS A 204 -25.15 14.08 4.10
N VAL A 205 -25.72 14.71 5.11
CA VAL A 205 -25.23 14.57 6.49
C VAL A 205 -26.26 13.75 7.29
N SER A 206 -25.78 12.71 7.96
CA SER A 206 -26.57 11.93 8.91
C SER A 206 -26.15 12.25 10.34
N LEU A 207 -26.97 11.89 11.33
CA LEU A 207 -26.58 12.00 12.72
C LEU A 207 -25.27 11.19 12.98
N THR A 208 -25.23 9.94 12.51
CA THR A 208 -24.06 9.05 12.70
C THR A 208 -24.01 8.01 11.57
N ALA A 209 -22.80 7.55 11.25
CA ALA A 209 -22.57 6.44 10.33
C ALA A 209 -23.33 5.18 10.77
N GLN A 210 -23.34 4.87 12.07
CA GLN A 210 -23.94 3.65 12.61
C GLN A 210 -25.43 3.50 12.25
N THR A 211 -26.21 4.57 12.41
CA THR A 211 -27.65 4.53 12.10
C THR A 211 -27.89 4.39 10.59
N VAL A 212 -27.05 4.99 9.77
CA VAL A 212 -27.13 4.90 8.31
C VAL A 212 -26.74 3.50 7.82
N LEU A 213 -25.66 2.94 8.34
CA LEU A 213 -25.22 1.58 8.01
C LEU A 213 -26.34 0.58 8.31
N THR A 214 -26.90 0.62 9.54
CA THR A 214 -28.03 -0.22 9.92
C THR A 214 -29.23 -0.04 8.98
N HIS A 215 -29.61 1.22 8.68
CA HIS A 215 -30.74 1.53 7.80
C HIS A 215 -30.58 0.93 6.39
N TYR A 216 -29.41 1.06 5.78
CA TYR A 216 -29.19 0.54 4.42
C TYR A 216 -29.06 -0.99 4.41
N GLN A 217 -28.47 -1.60 5.43
CA GLN A 217 -28.44 -3.06 5.57
C GLN A 217 -29.86 -3.65 5.68
N LEU A 218 -30.74 -3.03 6.46
CA LEU A 218 -32.15 -3.42 6.55
C LEU A 218 -32.89 -3.22 5.22
N LYS A 219 -32.41 -2.35 4.31
CA LYS A 219 -32.91 -2.22 2.93
C LYS A 219 -32.31 -3.22 1.95
N GLY A 220 -31.54 -4.18 2.42
CA GLY A 220 -30.92 -5.24 1.62
C GLY A 220 -29.62 -4.82 0.93
N TYR A 221 -28.92 -3.78 1.42
CA TYR A 221 -27.58 -3.45 0.95
C TYR A 221 -26.53 -4.34 1.61
N ILE A 222 -25.56 -4.78 0.83
CA ILE A 222 -24.44 -5.56 1.32
C ILE A 222 -23.31 -4.61 1.72
N LEU A 223 -22.88 -4.67 2.98
CA LEU A 223 -21.82 -3.84 3.53
C LEU A 223 -20.45 -4.29 3.01
N LYS A 224 -19.68 -3.34 2.50
CA LYS A 224 -18.25 -3.46 2.20
C LYS A 224 -17.49 -2.37 2.96
N GLN A 225 -16.64 -2.79 3.88
CA GLN A 225 -15.76 -1.88 4.60
C GLN A 225 -14.51 -1.60 3.77
N VAL A 226 -14.13 -0.33 3.69
CA VAL A 226 -13.00 0.16 2.89
C VAL A 226 -12.13 1.05 3.77
N TRP A 227 -10.87 0.72 3.89
CA TRP A 227 -9.90 1.34 4.81
C TRP A 227 -8.96 2.28 4.08
#